data_9882624e0a847db1a7910e2fd609d949
#
_entry.id   9882624e0a847db1a7910e2fd609d949
#
_cell.length_a   1.000
_cell.length_b   1.000
_cell.length_c   1.000
_cell.angle_alpha   90.00
_cell.angle_beta   90.00
_cell.angle_gamma   90.00
#
_symmetry.space_group_name_H-M   'P 1'
#
loop_
_entity.id
_entity.type
_entity.pdbx_description
1 polymer ?
#
loop_
_entity_poly.entity_id
_entity_poly.type
_entity_poly.pdbx_seq_one_letter_code
_entity_poly.pdbx_strand_id
1 'polypeptide(L)'
;GLSEINWGIPPGNLVSKAMADTVGHRQALYYIMTGDTFTGPQAAQMGLVNKSVPRAQLRDEVRALAAKLLDKNPVVIRNAKHGFKRCRELTWEQNEDYLYAKLDQANYRDPEGGREQGLKQFLDDKSIKPGLQAYKR
;
A
#
# COMPACT_ATOMS: atom_id res chain seq x y z
N GLY A 1 -13.43 14.05 -6.44
CA GLY A 1 -14.54 14.06 -5.49
C GLY A 1 -15.50 12.91 -5.71
N LEU A 2 -16.50 12.81 -4.84
CA LEU A 2 -17.64 11.88 -4.93
C LEU A 2 -18.90 12.72 -5.18
N SER A 3 -19.02 13.21 -6.41
CA SER A 3 -20.00 14.23 -6.77
C SER A 3 -21.40 13.70 -7.12
N GLU A 4 -21.59 12.38 -7.09
CA GLU A 4 -22.83 11.70 -7.47
C GLU A 4 -24.05 12.21 -6.70
N ILE A 5 -23.87 12.56 -5.42
CA ILE A 5 -24.93 13.10 -4.56
C ILE A 5 -25.53 14.40 -5.11
N ASN A 6 -24.70 15.22 -5.81
CA ASN A 6 -25.16 16.46 -6.43
C ASN A 6 -26.11 16.22 -7.62
N TRP A 7 -26.18 14.98 -8.11
CA TRP A 7 -27.04 14.58 -9.23
C TRP A 7 -28.17 13.66 -8.78
N GLY A 8 -28.42 13.55 -7.46
CA GLY A 8 -29.46 12.70 -6.90
C GLY A 8 -29.11 11.20 -6.93
N ILE A 9 -27.83 10.86 -7.06
CA ILE A 9 -27.35 9.48 -7.13
C ILE A 9 -26.47 9.21 -5.90
N PRO A 10 -26.71 8.17 -5.09
CA PRO A 10 -25.76 7.81 -4.03
C PRO A 10 -24.47 7.27 -4.65
N PRO A 11 -23.27 7.61 -4.10
CA PRO A 11 -22.00 7.07 -4.59
C PRO A 11 -21.97 5.55 -4.48
N GLY A 12 -22.01 4.86 -5.61
CA GLY A 12 -22.08 3.40 -5.75
C GLY A 12 -20.74 2.75 -6.14
N ASN A 13 -20.79 1.55 -6.69
CA ASN A 13 -19.65 0.83 -7.27
C ASN A 13 -18.38 0.77 -6.40
N LEU A 14 -18.52 0.56 -5.09
CA LEU A 14 -17.42 0.49 -4.13
C LEU A 14 -16.68 1.83 -3.86
N VAL A 15 -17.07 2.95 -4.46
CA VAL A 15 -16.38 4.23 -4.23
C VAL A 15 -16.55 4.71 -2.79
N SER A 16 -17.74 4.58 -2.20
CA SER A 16 -18.00 4.89 -0.79
C SER A 16 -17.16 3.98 0.13
N LYS A 17 -17.09 2.68 -0.16
CA LYS A 17 -16.26 1.72 0.59
C LYS A 17 -14.77 2.09 0.50
N ALA A 18 -14.28 2.36 -0.71
CA ALA A 18 -12.88 2.73 -0.92
C ALA A 18 -12.52 4.01 -0.17
N MET A 19 -13.40 5.02 -0.20
CA MET A 19 -13.20 6.26 0.54
C MET A 19 -13.18 6.03 2.05
N ALA A 20 -14.17 5.30 2.58
CA ALA A 20 -14.28 5.00 4.01
C ALA A 20 -13.10 4.18 4.54
N ASP A 21 -12.55 3.27 3.73
CA ASP A 21 -11.41 2.44 4.11
C ASP A 21 -10.06 3.18 4.05
N THR A 22 -9.98 4.26 3.28
CA THR A 22 -8.70 4.93 3.00
C THR A 22 -8.50 6.19 3.84
N VAL A 23 -9.55 6.97 4.06
CA VAL A 23 -9.47 8.22 4.82
C VAL A 23 -10.22 8.13 6.14
N GLY A 24 -10.03 9.09 7.02
CA GLY A 24 -10.72 9.14 8.31
C GLY A 24 -12.25 9.22 8.14
N HIS A 25 -12.99 8.54 9.03
CA HIS A 25 -14.45 8.41 8.95
C HIS A 25 -15.20 9.74 8.72
N ARG A 26 -14.82 10.80 9.44
CA ARG A 26 -15.45 12.11 9.30
C ARG A 26 -15.23 12.75 7.94
N GLN A 27 -14.01 12.63 7.40
CA GLN A 27 -13.69 13.15 6.07
C GLN A 27 -14.40 12.36 4.98
N ALA A 28 -14.42 11.02 5.08
CA ALA A 28 -15.15 10.17 4.15
C ALA A 28 -16.62 10.58 4.09
N LEU A 29 -17.28 10.66 5.25
CA LEU A 29 -18.68 11.02 5.35
C LEU A 29 -18.95 12.43 4.83
N TYR A 30 -18.09 13.39 5.15
CA TYR A 30 -18.20 14.76 4.65
C TYR A 30 -18.26 14.80 3.11
N TYR A 31 -17.28 14.23 2.44
CA TYR A 31 -17.21 14.27 0.97
C TYR A 31 -18.30 13.43 0.29
N ILE A 32 -18.71 12.31 0.91
CA ILE A 32 -19.83 11.49 0.41
C ILE A 32 -21.15 12.26 0.49
N MET A 33 -21.38 13.01 1.57
CA MET A 33 -22.65 13.69 1.81
C MET A 33 -22.74 15.06 1.16
N THR A 34 -21.63 15.77 1.01
CA THR A 34 -21.62 17.11 0.40
C THR A 34 -21.41 17.08 -1.12
N GLY A 35 -20.75 16.04 -1.63
CA GLY A 35 -20.33 15.98 -3.02
C GLY A 35 -19.24 17.00 -3.38
N ASP A 36 -18.59 17.59 -2.38
CA ASP A 36 -17.52 18.55 -2.59
C ASP A 36 -16.31 17.89 -3.27
N THR A 37 -15.56 18.71 -3.98
CA THR A 37 -14.30 18.29 -4.59
C THR A 37 -13.11 18.65 -3.69
N PHE A 38 -11.98 17.99 -3.89
CA PHE A 38 -10.74 18.27 -3.21
C PHE A 38 -9.57 18.31 -4.17
N THR A 39 -8.57 19.09 -3.83
CA THR A 39 -7.32 19.21 -4.59
C THR A 39 -6.37 18.05 -4.31
N GLY A 40 -5.34 17.88 -5.15
CA GLY A 40 -4.28 16.89 -4.91
C GLY A 40 -3.58 17.05 -3.54
N PRO A 41 -3.16 18.27 -3.13
CA PRO A 41 -2.62 18.48 -1.78
C PRO A 41 -3.55 18.08 -0.65
N GLN A 42 -4.85 18.39 -0.74
CA GLN A 42 -5.85 17.97 0.24
C GLN A 42 -5.99 16.43 0.25
N ALA A 43 -5.99 15.78 -0.91
CA ALA A 43 -6.02 14.33 -1.01
C ALA A 43 -4.79 13.68 -0.33
N ALA A 44 -3.61 14.27 -0.47
CA ALA A 44 -2.40 13.81 0.22
C ALA A 44 -2.49 14.04 1.74
N GLN A 45 -2.99 15.18 2.17
CA GLN A 45 -3.14 15.52 3.59
C GLN A 45 -4.11 14.57 4.32
N MET A 46 -5.21 14.17 3.68
CA MET A 46 -6.18 13.23 4.26
C MET A 46 -5.79 11.75 4.08
N GLY A 47 -4.66 11.46 3.44
CA GLY A 47 -4.19 10.09 3.24
C GLY A 47 -4.86 9.32 2.10
N LEU A 48 -5.62 9.98 1.23
CA LEU A 48 -6.25 9.34 0.07
C LEU A 48 -5.20 8.94 -0.98
N VAL A 49 -4.17 9.75 -1.14
CA VAL A 49 -3.01 9.47 -2.01
C VAL A 49 -1.71 9.62 -1.21
N ASN A 50 -0.66 8.93 -1.63
CA ASN A 50 0.64 8.98 -0.95
C ASN A 50 1.32 10.34 -1.07
N LYS A 51 1.15 11.03 -2.22
CA LYS A 51 1.84 12.28 -2.54
C LYS A 51 1.05 13.06 -3.59
N SER A 52 1.13 14.37 -3.50
CA SER A 52 0.69 15.29 -4.55
C SER A 52 1.89 16.13 -4.99
N VAL A 53 2.09 16.22 -6.31
CA VAL A 53 3.20 16.97 -6.90
C VAL A 53 2.70 17.80 -8.09
N PRO A 54 3.43 18.84 -8.51
CA PRO A 54 3.13 19.55 -9.74
C PRO A 54 3.07 18.61 -10.94
N ARG A 55 2.15 18.87 -11.89
CA ARG A 55 1.93 17.99 -13.07
C ARG A 55 3.22 17.67 -13.84
N ALA A 56 4.12 18.63 -13.95
CA ALA A 56 5.40 18.44 -14.63
C ALA A 56 6.30 17.39 -13.96
N GLN A 57 6.19 17.20 -12.64
CA GLN A 57 6.99 16.26 -11.87
C GLN A 57 6.32 14.88 -11.69
N LEU A 58 5.04 14.73 -12.05
CA LEU A 58 4.27 13.53 -11.75
C LEU A 58 4.91 12.26 -12.32
N ARG A 59 5.37 12.30 -13.57
CA ARG A 59 5.96 11.12 -14.24
C ARG A 59 7.25 10.68 -13.55
N ASP A 60 8.09 11.61 -13.15
CA ASP A 60 9.37 11.30 -12.51
C ASP A 60 9.16 10.76 -11.10
N GLU A 61 8.22 11.32 -10.34
CA GLU A 61 7.83 10.79 -9.03
C GLU A 61 7.25 9.36 -9.12
N VAL A 62 6.41 9.10 -10.11
CA VAL A 62 5.86 7.75 -10.34
C VAL A 62 6.97 6.78 -10.74
N ARG A 63 7.90 7.17 -11.61
CA ARG A 63 9.07 6.35 -11.98
C ARG A 63 9.97 6.07 -10.78
N ALA A 64 10.23 7.07 -9.95
CA ALA A 64 11.03 6.90 -8.74
C ALA A 64 10.38 5.92 -7.75
N LEU A 65 9.05 5.99 -7.57
CA LEU A 65 8.33 5.03 -6.74
C LEU A 65 8.34 3.63 -7.37
N ALA A 66 8.11 3.51 -8.67
CA ALA A 66 8.16 2.24 -9.38
C ALA A 66 9.55 1.59 -9.27
N ALA A 67 10.62 2.36 -9.42
CA ALA A 67 11.99 1.87 -9.25
C ALA A 67 12.21 1.29 -7.84
N LYS A 68 11.74 1.98 -6.78
CA LYS A 68 11.80 1.46 -5.40
C LYS A 68 11.06 0.13 -5.22
N LEU A 69 9.95 -0.05 -5.94
CA LEU A 69 9.18 -1.31 -5.87
C LEU A 69 9.85 -2.42 -6.68
N LEU A 70 10.41 -2.10 -7.85
CA LEU A 70 11.14 -3.05 -8.71
C LEU A 70 12.43 -3.57 -8.06
N ASP A 71 13.00 -2.79 -7.15
CA ASP A 71 14.18 -3.19 -6.35
C ASP A 71 13.84 -4.22 -5.26
N LYS A 72 12.58 -4.53 -5.03
CA LYS A 72 12.13 -5.51 -4.04
C LYS A 72 11.92 -6.87 -4.67
N ASN A 73 12.12 -7.92 -3.88
CA ASN A 73 11.80 -9.28 -4.31
C ASN A 73 10.31 -9.40 -4.69
N PRO A 74 9.98 -9.83 -5.92
CA PRO A 74 8.61 -9.79 -6.42
C PRO A 74 7.67 -10.76 -5.70
N VAL A 75 8.18 -11.89 -5.21
CA VAL A 75 7.38 -12.87 -4.45
C VAL A 75 7.05 -12.31 -3.08
N VAL A 76 8.02 -11.71 -2.41
CA VAL A 76 7.85 -11.10 -1.08
C VAL A 76 6.87 -9.94 -1.14
N ILE A 77 7.05 -9.00 -2.08
CA ILE A 77 6.14 -7.83 -2.19
C ILE A 77 4.72 -8.24 -2.54
N ARG A 78 4.53 -9.27 -3.38
CA ARG A 78 3.21 -9.82 -3.69
C ARG A 78 2.54 -10.39 -2.44
N ASN A 79 3.25 -11.22 -1.65
CA ASN A 79 2.69 -11.80 -0.43
C ASN A 79 2.42 -10.74 0.64
N ALA A 80 3.29 -9.75 0.79
CA ALA A 80 3.06 -8.60 1.68
C ALA A 80 1.78 -7.84 1.31
N LYS A 81 1.54 -7.58 0.03
CA LYS A 81 0.30 -6.93 -0.44
C LYS A 81 -0.95 -7.78 -0.16
N HIS A 82 -0.87 -9.09 -0.33
CA HIS A 82 -1.97 -10.00 0.00
C HIS A 82 -2.23 -10.03 1.51
N GLY A 83 -1.18 -10.10 2.33
CA GLY A 83 -1.26 -9.99 3.78
C GLY A 83 -1.97 -8.71 4.20
N PHE A 84 -1.49 -7.57 3.73
CA PHE A 84 -2.09 -6.26 4.03
C PHE A 84 -3.59 -6.17 3.72
N LYS A 85 -4.02 -6.70 2.57
CA LYS A 85 -5.44 -6.68 2.20
C LYS A 85 -6.31 -7.50 3.16
N ARG A 86 -5.80 -8.63 3.64
CA ARG A 86 -6.56 -9.53 4.51
C ARG A 86 -6.51 -9.15 5.98
N CYS A 87 -5.41 -8.59 6.45
CA CYS A 87 -5.25 -8.27 7.88
C CYS A 87 -6.30 -7.28 8.42
N ARG A 88 -6.97 -6.54 7.54
CA ARG A 88 -8.07 -5.63 7.92
C ARG A 88 -9.42 -6.34 8.13
N GLU A 89 -9.54 -7.59 7.71
CA GLU A 89 -10.79 -8.38 7.71
C GLU A 89 -10.78 -9.50 8.74
N LEU A 90 -9.60 -9.85 9.27
CA LEU A 90 -9.37 -10.99 10.16
C LEU A 90 -9.20 -10.55 11.61
N THR A 91 -9.47 -11.44 12.57
CA THR A 91 -9.11 -11.24 13.99
C THR A 91 -7.60 -11.29 14.18
N TRP A 92 -7.11 -10.95 15.39
CA TRP A 92 -5.67 -11.02 15.70
C TRP A 92 -5.11 -12.44 15.53
N GLU A 93 -5.79 -13.44 16.05
CA GLU A 93 -5.37 -14.84 15.99
C GLU A 93 -5.38 -15.35 14.54
N GLN A 94 -6.45 -15.05 13.79
CA GLN A 94 -6.53 -15.40 12.37
C GLN A 94 -5.46 -14.71 11.54
N ASN A 95 -5.10 -13.47 11.89
CA ASN A 95 -4.03 -12.75 11.21
C ASN A 95 -2.67 -13.38 11.43
N GLU A 96 -2.38 -13.83 12.65
CA GLU A 96 -1.11 -14.48 12.96
C GLU A 96 -0.91 -15.70 12.05
N ASP A 97 -1.85 -16.64 12.06
CA ASP A 97 -1.82 -17.84 11.23
C ASP A 97 -1.71 -17.51 9.73
N TYR A 98 -2.53 -16.56 9.27
CA TYR A 98 -2.54 -16.18 7.87
C TYR A 98 -1.21 -15.56 7.41
N LEU A 99 -0.63 -14.68 8.21
CA LEU A 99 0.62 -14.00 7.87
C LEU A 99 1.82 -14.96 7.92
N TYR A 100 1.84 -15.92 8.87
CA TYR A 100 2.84 -17.00 8.85
C TYR A 100 2.71 -17.87 7.60
N ALA A 101 1.49 -18.26 7.22
CA ALA A 101 1.28 -19.00 5.99
C ALA A 101 1.74 -18.20 4.74
N LYS A 102 1.61 -16.86 4.75
CA LYS A 102 2.11 -16.00 3.68
C LYS A 102 3.64 -15.92 3.65
N LEU A 103 4.28 -15.93 4.81
CA LEU A 103 5.74 -16.01 4.92
C LEU A 103 6.26 -17.34 4.32
N ASP A 104 5.67 -18.46 4.74
CA ASP A 104 6.06 -19.78 4.24
C ASP A 104 5.81 -19.91 2.74
N GLN A 105 4.67 -19.39 2.27
CA GLN A 105 4.38 -19.34 0.84
C GLN A 105 5.40 -18.49 0.06
N ALA A 106 5.85 -17.38 0.62
CA ALA A 106 6.88 -16.56 0.00
C ALA A 106 8.20 -17.32 -0.08
N ASN A 107 8.65 -17.90 1.03
CA ASN A 107 9.88 -18.68 1.08
C ASN A 107 9.86 -19.86 0.09
N TYR A 108 8.76 -20.60 0.03
CA TYR A 108 8.60 -21.75 -0.87
C TYR A 108 8.59 -21.36 -2.35
N ARG A 109 8.01 -20.21 -2.69
CA ARG A 109 7.82 -19.76 -4.09
C ARG A 109 8.90 -18.83 -4.59
N ASP A 110 9.82 -18.40 -3.75
CA ASP A 110 10.88 -17.48 -4.14
C ASP A 110 12.05 -18.22 -4.77
N PRO A 111 12.25 -18.14 -6.10
CA PRO A 111 13.37 -18.81 -6.77
C PRO A 111 14.71 -18.11 -6.51
N GLU A 112 14.69 -16.89 -5.96
CA GLU A 112 15.90 -16.11 -5.72
C GLU A 112 16.50 -16.35 -4.33
N GLY A 113 15.76 -17.03 -3.42
CA GLY A 113 16.21 -17.21 -2.03
C GLY A 113 16.42 -15.88 -1.30
N GLY A 114 15.53 -14.91 -1.54
CA GLY A 114 15.70 -13.54 -1.06
C GLY A 114 15.78 -13.42 0.47
N ARG A 115 15.10 -14.30 1.21
CA ARG A 115 15.18 -14.34 2.67
C ARG A 115 16.59 -14.71 3.13
N GLU A 116 17.14 -15.77 2.61
CA GLU A 116 18.48 -16.26 2.95
C GLU A 116 19.55 -15.24 2.57
N GLN A 117 19.44 -14.65 1.38
CA GLN A 117 20.36 -13.59 0.93
C GLN A 117 20.25 -12.35 1.82
N GLY A 118 19.05 -11.90 2.13
CA GLY A 118 18.83 -10.74 2.99
C GLY A 118 19.36 -10.97 4.41
N LEU A 119 19.09 -12.14 4.99
CA LEU A 119 19.60 -12.49 6.33
C LEU A 119 21.13 -12.56 6.35
N LYS A 120 21.76 -13.19 5.35
CA LYS A 120 23.22 -13.25 5.24
C LYS A 120 23.82 -11.85 5.14
N GLN A 121 23.30 -10.99 4.26
CA GLN A 121 23.80 -9.62 4.10
C GLN A 121 23.62 -8.78 5.38
N PHE A 122 22.60 -9.07 6.16
CA PHE A 122 22.32 -8.34 7.42
C PHE A 122 23.13 -8.90 8.60
N LEU A 123 23.13 -10.22 8.82
CA LEU A 123 23.72 -10.86 10.01
C LEU A 123 25.21 -11.11 9.85
N ASP A 124 25.61 -11.65 8.71
CA ASP A 124 26.98 -12.14 8.47
C ASP A 124 27.83 -11.05 7.81
N ASP A 125 27.42 -10.58 6.64
CA ASP A 125 28.19 -9.62 5.84
C ASP A 125 28.09 -8.19 6.41
N LYS A 126 27.05 -7.87 7.18
CA LYS A 126 26.72 -6.55 7.72
C LYS A 126 26.71 -5.44 6.65
N SER A 127 26.37 -5.82 5.43
CA SER A 127 26.39 -4.94 4.25
C SER A 127 25.10 -4.13 4.06
N ILE A 128 24.02 -4.48 4.78
CA ILE A 128 22.77 -3.72 4.78
C ILE A 128 22.33 -3.38 6.21
N LYS A 129 21.53 -2.31 6.32
CA LYS A 129 20.89 -1.91 7.57
C LYS A 129 19.38 -2.01 7.41
N PRO A 130 18.66 -2.73 8.31
CA PRO A 130 17.21 -2.86 8.23
C PRO A 130 16.53 -1.49 8.24
N GLY A 131 15.46 -1.36 7.44
CA GLY A 131 14.69 -0.13 7.34
C GLY A 131 15.33 0.99 6.52
N LEU A 132 16.63 0.90 6.18
CA LEU A 132 17.32 1.92 5.40
C LEU A 132 17.65 1.47 3.98
N GLN A 133 17.88 0.19 3.77
CA GLN A 133 18.31 -0.38 2.49
C GLN A 133 17.58 -1.68 2.19
N ALA A 134 17.36 -1.97 0.91
CA ALA A 134 17.02 -3.31 0.47
C ALA A 134 18.28 -4.19 0.43
N TYR A 135 18.12 -5.51 0.59
CA TYR A 135 19.20 -6.44 0.25
C TYR A 135 19.48 -6.37 -1.26
N LYS A 136 20.72 -6.66 -1.65
CA LYS A 136 21.11 -6.68 -3.05
C LYS A 136 20.75 -8.03 -3.65
N ARG A 137 19.92 -8.01 -4.67
CA ARG A 137 19.50 -9.18 -5.46
C ARG A 137 20.66 -9.65 -6.35
#